data_2cb9a5817517e0c15b51882f4b7c0ed6
#
_entry.id   2cb9a5817517e0c15b51882f4b7c0ed6
#
_cell.length_a   1.000
_cell.length_b   1.000
_cell.length_c   1.000
_cell.angle_alpha   90.00
_cell.angle_beta   90.00
_cell.angle_gamma   90.00
#
_symmetry.space_group_name_H-M   'P 1'
#
loop_
_entity.id
_entity.type
_entity.pdbx_description
1 polymer ?
#
loop_
_entity_poly.entity_id
_entity_poly.type
_entity_poly.pdbx_seq_one_letter_code
_entity_poly.pdbx_strand_id
1 'polypeptide(L)'
;MQFELLKTDGAARRGTLTLAHGVVQTPVFMPVGTYGTVKAMTPASLHEIGAQICLGNTFHLWLRPGLDVVAAHHGLHDFMNWDKPILTDSGGFQVFSLGALRKITEEGVKFSSPHDGAKLFLSPEISMQIQKVLNSDIVMIFDECTPYPATRDEAAKSMRLSMRWAQRSRDEHNKLENGNALFGIVQGGMYEDLRDESLAGLDQIGFDGMAIGGLSVGEPKEDMARILDHVAPRMPAHKPRYLMGVGTPEDLVFAVKRGIDMFDCVMPTRNARNGHLFTRFGDVKIKNARYKTDTGPLDPSCSCYTCREFTRSYLHHLFRNGEILGGMLNTIHNLHFYQVIMAEMRAAIDSGKLDEWSASFARDRSAGQ
;
A
#
# COMPACT_ATOMS: atom_id res chain seq x y z
N MET A 1 -18.49 -6.71 -0.97
CA MET A 1 -17.18 -7.40 -1.01
C MET A 1 -17.33 -8.82 -0.50
N GLN A 2 -16.61 -9.78 -1.11
CA GLN A 2 -16.51 -11.15 -0.62
C GLN A 2 -15.02 -11.56 -0.59
N PHE A 3 -14.57 -12.09 0.55
CA PHE A 3 -13.23 -12.68 0.68
C PHE A 3 -13.36 -14.19 0.89
N GLU A 4 -12.63 -14.97 0.10
CA GLU A 4 -12.56 -16.41 0.19
C GLU A 4 -11.12 -16.85 0.42
N LEU A 5 -10.87 -17.53 1.54
CA LEU A 5 -9.58 -18.15 1.83
C LEU A 5 -9.54 -19.53 1.14
N LEU A 6 -8.69 -19.67 0.14
CA LEU A 6 -8.60 -20.88 -0.68
C LEU A 6 -7.64 -21.92 -0.09
N LYS A 7 -6.48 -21.46 0.43
CA LYS A 7 -5.43 -22.33 0.95
C LYS A 7 -4.54 -21.60 1.96
N THR A 8 -3.90 -22.36 2.83
CA THR A 8 -2.83 -21.89 3.72
C THR A 8 -1.58 -22.75 3.56
N ASP A 9 -0.40 -22.14 3.80
CA ASP A 9 0.88 -22.81 3.95
C ASP A 9 1.58 -22.19 5.16
N GLY A 10 1.62 -22.92 6.28
CA GLY A 10 1.90 -22.34 7.59
C GLY A 10 0.87 -21.27 7.94
N ALA A 11 1.34 -20.06 8.29
CA ALA A 11 0.47 -18.90 8.51
C ALA A 11 0.12 -18.13 7.22
N ALA A 12 0.84 -18.36 6.12
CA ALA A 12 0.60 -17.70 4.86
C ALA A 12 -0.75 -18.10 4.24
N ARG A 13 -1.38 -17.15 3.57
CA ARG A 13 -2.78 -17.26 3.11
C ARG A 13 -2.86 -17.02 1.61
N ARG A 14 -3.57 -17.88 0.91
CA ARG A 14 -3.96 -17.76 -0.49
C ARG A 14 -5.46 -17.56 -0.56
N GLY A 15 -5.90 -16.45 -1.12
CA GLY A 15 -7.33 -16.15 -1.20
C GLY A 15 -7.72 -15.38 -2.46
N THR A 16 -9.03 -15.12 -2.56
CA THR A 16 -9.63 -14.24 -3.57
C THR A 16 -10.46 -13.18 -2.89
N LEU A 17 -10.40 -11.97 -3.43
CA LEU A 17 -11.19 -10.84 -3.00
C LEU A 17 -12.05 -10.38 -4.18
N THR A 18 -13.37 -10.58 -4.09
CA THR A 18 -14.33 -10.16 -5.12
C THR A 18 -14.91 -8.80 -4.76
N LEU A 19 -14.73 -7.84 -5.66
CA LEU A 19 -15.11 -6.44 -5.56
C LEU A 19 -15.99 -6.04 -6.75
N ALA A 20 -16.54 -4.82 -6.75
CA ALA A 20 -17.42 -4.37 -7.83
C ALA A 20 -16.71 -4.32 -9.20
N HIS A 21 -15.42 -3.93 -9.22
CA HIS A 21 -14.63 -3.80 -10.45
C HIS A 21 -13.71 -5.00 -10.73
N GLY A 22 -13.93 -6.15 -10.10
CA GLY A 22 -13.23 -7.38 -10.42
C GLY A 22 -12.75 -8.20 -9.24
N VAL A 23 -11.99 -9.25 -9.56
CA VAL A 23 -11.45 -10.21 -8.60
C VAL A 23 -9.96 -9.97 -8.41
N VAL A 24 -9.53 -9.91 -7.15
CA VAL A 24 -8.13 -9.75 -6.76
C VAL A 24 -7.63 -11.05 -6.12
N GLN A 25 -6.50 -11.55 -6.59
CA GLN A 25 -5.83 -12.73 -6.06
C GLN A 25 -4.87 -12.31 -4.94
N THR A 26 -5.05 -12.87 -3.73
CA THR A 26 -4.16 -12.56 -2.59
C THR A 26 -3.14 -13.67 -2.31
N PRO A 27 -1.94 -13.35 -1.82
CA PRO A 27 -1.42 -12.01 -1.52
C PRO A 27 -1.27 -11.12 -2.74
N VAL A 28 -1.42 -9.80 -2.55
CA VAL A 28 -1.40 -8.81 -3.63
C VAL A 28 -0.64 -7.54 -3.23
N PHE A 29 0.07 -6.94 -4.19
CA PHE A 29 0.65 -5.62 -4.06
C PHE A 29 -0.14 -4.58 -4.86
N MET A 30 -0.49 -3.46 -4.23
CA MET A 30 -1.24 -2.35 -4.82
C MET A 30 -0.27 -1.22 -5.21
N PRO A 31 -0.05 -0.95 -6.50
CA PRO A 31 0.67 0.25 -6.93
C PRO A 31 -0.02 1.52 -6.43
N VAL A 32 0.78 2.50 -5.97
CA VAL A 32 0.23 3.75 -5.38
C VAL A 32 0.03 4.81 -6.45
N GLY A 33 -1.24 5.19 -6.65
CA GLY A 33 -1.70 6.23 -7.56
C GLY A 33 -2.10 7.52 -6.84
N THR A 34 -1.13 8.28 -6.33
CA THR A 34 -1.33 9.43 -5.42
C THR A 34 -2.32 10.47 -5.92
N TYR A 35 -2.29 10.84 -7.21
CA TYR A 35 -3.16 11.83 -7.84
C TYR A 35 -4.05 11.21 -8.93
N GLY A 36 -4.57 10.02 -8.71
CA GLY A 36 -5.30 9.29 -9.75
C GLY A 36 -4.38 8.77 -10.86
N THR A 37 -3.09 8.62 -10.56
CA THR A 37 -2.10 8.03 -11.47
C THR A 37 -0.96 7.40 -10.68
N VAL A 38 -0.56 6.20 -11.05
CA VAL A 38 0.70 5.62 -10.60
C VAL A 38 1.84 6.35 -11.32
N LYS A 39 2.73 6.98 -10.57
CA LYS A 39 3.76 7.85 -11.15
C LYS A 39 4.60 7.12 -12.19
N ALA A 40 4.76 7.74 -13.37
CA ALA A 40 5.47 7.23 -14.52
C ALA A 40 4.88 5.95 -15.15
N MET A 41 3.58 5.67 -14.94
CA MET A 41 2.85 4.53 -15.52
C MET A 41 1.59 5.01 -16.22
N THR A 42 1.29 4.40 -17.36
CA THR A 42 -0.04 4.49 -17.97
C THR A 42 -0.94 3.37 -17.43
N PRO A 43 -2.28 3.48 -17.50
CA PRO A 43 -3.17 2.35 -17.20
C PRO A 43 -2.83 1.10 -18.02
N ALA A 44 -2.52 1.24 -19.31
CA ALA A 44 -2.09 0.13 -20.16
C ALA A 44 -0.84 -0.58 -19.62
N SER A 45 0.16 0.20 -19.16
CA SER A 45 1.37 -0.39 -18.54
C SER A 45 1.06 -1.11 -17.22
N LEU A 46 0.09 -0.61 -16.43
CA LEU A 46 -0.37 -1.29 -15.21
C LEU A 46 -1.07 -2.63 -15.54
N HIS A 47 -1.87 -2.67 -16.61
CA HIS A 47 -2.47 -3.91 -17.10
C HIS A 47 -1.40 -4.89 -17.57
N GLU A 48 -0.42 -4.43 -18.35
CA GLU A 48 0.66 -5.27 -18.89
C GLU A 48 1.50 -5.94 -17.77
N ILE A 49 1.79 -5.22 -16.70
CA ILE A 49 2.52 -5.81 -15.55
C ILE A 49 1.65 -6.69 -14.65
N GLY A 50 0.35 -6.82 -14.92
CA GLY A 50 -0.56 -7.66 -14.17
C GLY A 50 -1.05 -7.07 -12.85
N ALA A 51 -1.06 -5.74 -12.69
CA ALA A 51 -1.68 -5.09 -11.52
C ALA A 51 -3.19 -5.37 -11.48
N GLN A 52 -3.69 -5.82 -10.32
CA GLN A 52 -5.09 -6.21 -10.14
C GLN A 52 -5.91 -5.20 -9.35
N ILE A 53 -5.25 -4.33 -8.62
CA ILE A 53 -5.82 -3.28 -7.77
C ILE A 53 -4.77 -2.19 -7.63
N CYS A 54 -5.19 -0.93 -7.48
CA CYS A 54 -4.30 0.18 -7.15
C CYS A 54 -4.82 0.98 -5.96
N LEU A 55 -3.97 1.82 -5.37
CA LEU A 55 -4.31 2.68 -4.25
C LEU A 55 -4.36 4.14 -4.69
N GLY A 56 -5.44 4.85 -4.33
CA GLY A 56 -5.57 6.30 -4.48
C GLY A 56 -5.43 7.01 -3.13
N ASN A 57 -4.82 8.22 -3.11
CA ASN A 57 -4.67 8.98 -1.88
C ASN A 57 -5.77 10.05 -1.75
N THR A 58 -6.68 9.85 -0.82
CA THR A 58 -7.84 10.69 -0.55
C THR A 58 -7.46 12.17 -0.31
N PHE A 59 -6.47 12.43 0.53
CA PHE A 59 -6.01 13.78 0.83
C PHE A 59 -5.56 14.55 -0.42
N HIS A 60 -4.75 13.90 -1.26
CA HIS A 60 -4.22 14.55 -2.46
C HIS A 60 -5.30 14.79 -3.51
N LEU A 61 -6.20 13.84 -3.71
CA LEU A 61 -7.29 13.94 -4.67
C LEU A 61 -8.35 14.96 -4.24
N TRP A 62 -8.62 15.06 -2.93
CA TRP A 62 -9.49 16.10 -2.38
C TRP A 62 -8.96 17.51 -2.64
N LEU A 63 -7.65 17.73 -2.42
CA LEU A 63 -7.03 19.04 -2.64
C LEU A 63 -6.83 19.35 -4.13
N ARG A 64 -6.48 18.35 -4.95
CA ARG A 64 -6.28 18.45 -6.39
C ARG A 64 -6.52 17.10 -7.07
N PRO A 65 -7.41 17.04 -8.06
CA PRO A 65 -8.07 18.15 -8.77
C PRO A 65 -9.24 18.77 -8.00
N GLY A 66 -9.67 18.19 -6.86
CA GLY A 66 -10.88 18.56 -6.13
C GLY A 66 -12.04 17.62 -6.44
N LEU A 67 -13.01 17.58 -5.54
CA LEU A 67 -14.10 16.60 -5.62
C LEU A 67 -15.05 16.85 -6.79
N ASP A 68 -15.28 18.12 -7.16
CA ASP A 68 -16.19 18.45 -8.27
C ASP A 68 -15.68 17.87 -9.60
N VAL A 69 -14.36 17.86 -9.81
CA VAL A 69 -13.76 17.27 -11.02
C VAL A 69 -13.94 15.75 -11.02
N VAL A 70 -13.69 15.07 -9.90
CA VAL A 70 -13.85 13.62 -9.80
C VAL A 70 -15.31 13.23 -9.92
N ALA A 71 -16.22 13.99 -9.29
CA ALA A 71 -17.66 13.75 -9.37
C ALA A 71 -18.19 13.87 -10.81
N ALA A 72 -17.68 14.82 -11.59
CA ALA A 72 -18.02 14.96 -13.01
C ALA A 72 -17.65 13.74 -13.87
N HIS A 73 -16.75 12.90 -13.36
CA HIS A 73 -16.33 11.61 -13.98
C HIS A 73 -16.95 10.40 -13.27
N HIS A 74 -17.96 10.59 -12.38
CA HIS A 74 -18.61 9.51 -11.63
C HIS A 74 -17.69 8.71 -10.70
N GLY A 75 -16.49 9.20 -10.42
CA GLY A 75 -15.50 8.57 -9.54
C GLY A 75 -14.12 8.40 -10.16
N LEU A 76 -13.23 7.74 -9.42
CA LEU A 76 -11.83 7.58 -9.83
C LEU A 76 -11.64 6.67 -11.05
N HIS A 77 -12.47 5.63 -11.20
CA HIS A 77 -12.32 4.66 -12.28
C HIS A 77 -12.39 5.35 -13.65
N ASP A 78 -13.45 6.13 -13.90
CA ASP A 78 -13.58 6.89 -15.15
C ASP A 78 -12.57 8.04 -15.23
N PHE A 79 -12.31 8.73 -14.11
CA PHE A 79 -11.37 9.85 -14.08
C PHE A 79 -9.96 9.44 -14.49
N MET A 80 -9.47 8.27 -14.05
CA MET A 80 -8.12 7.80 -14.35
C MET A 80 -8.05 6.72 -15.43
N ASN A 81 -9.21 6.36 -16.02
CA ASN A 81 -9.34 5.28 -17.00
C ASN A 81 -8.76 3.94 -16.51
N TRP A 82 -9.20 3.54 -15.29
CA TRP A 82 -8.79 2.30 -14.65
C TRP A 82 -10.02 1.45 -14.32
N ASP A 83 -10.13 0.27 -14.94
CA ASP A 83 -11.31 -0.60 -14.91
C ASP A 83 -11.26 -1.68 -13.84
N LYS A 84 -10.17 -1.75 -13.05
CA LYS A 84 -10.00 -2.71 -11.96
C LYS A 84 -10.17 -2.06 -10.59
N PRO A 85 -10.23 -2.86 -9.51
CA PRO A 85 -10.42 -2.34 -8.16
C PRO A 85 -9.48 -1.21 -7.75
N ILE A 86 -10.01 -0.30 -6.92
CA ILE A 86 -9.28 0.79 -6.28
C ILE A 86 -9.53 0.72 -4.78
N LEU A 87 -8.46 0.86 -3.99
CA LEU A 87 -8.53 1.17 -2.57
C LEU A 87 -8.17 2.65 -2.38
N THR A 88 -8.93 3.40 -1.59
CA THR A 88 -8.54 4.75 -1.15
C THR A 88 -8.15 4.74 0.32
N ASP A 89 -7.03 5.40 0.66
CA ASP A 89 -6.68 5.68 2.03
C ASP A 89 -7.64 6.71 2.66
N SER A 90 -7.52 6.94 3.97
CA SER A 90 -8.39 7.91 4.67
C SER A 90 -7.94 9.37 4.53
N GLY A 91 -6.72 9.63 4.06
CA GLY A 91 -6.06 10.93 4.11
C GLY A 91 -5.40 11.25 5.45
N GLY A 92 -5.58 10.41 6.47
CA GLY A 92 -5.04 10.62 7.81
C GLY A 92 -3.52 10.75 7.84
N PHE A 93 -2.80 9.79 7.27
CA PHE A 93 -1.33 9.79 7.26
C PHE A 93 -0.74 11.03 6.60
N GLN A 94 -1.31 11.51 5.49
CA GLN A 94 -0.84 12.70 4.78
C GLN A 94 -1.02 13.96 5.64
N VAL A 95 -2.16 14.09 6.33
CA VAL A 95 -2.41 15.18 7.27
C VAL A 95 -1.46 15.09 8.46
N PHE A 96 -1.19 13.88 8.97
CA PHE A 96 -0.23 13.68 10.07
C PHE A 96 1.20 14.03 9.65
N SER A 97 1.58 13.83 8.40
CA SER A 97 2.90 14.18 7.89
C SER A 97 3.15 15.71 7.80
N LEU A 98 2.10 16.55 7.90
CA LEU A 98 2.23 18.02 7.86
C LEU A 98 2.88 18.62 9.13
N GLY A 99 3.10 17.84 10.18
CA GLY A 99 3.82 18.27 11.39
C GLY A 99 3.17 19.46 12.09
N ALA A 100 3.91 20.55 12.28
CA ALA A 100 3.47 21.75 12.99
C ALA A 100 2.31 22.52 12.31
N LEU A 101 1.99 22.21 11.06
CA LEU A 101 0.89 22.85 10.32
C LEU A 101 -0.49 22.27 10.66
N ARG A 102 -0.57 21.33 11.59
CA ARG A 102 -1.82 20.65 11.99
C ARG A 102 -2.13 20.81 13.48
N LYS A 103 -3.42 20.73 13.81
CA LYS A 103 -3.91 20.59 15.18
C LYS A 103 -4.94 19.46 15.25
N ILE A 104 -4.64 18.43 16.04
CA ILE A 104 -5.51 17.26 16.27
C ILE A 104 -6.44 17.59 17.44
N THR A 105 -7.72 17.26 17.29
CA THR A 105 -8.76 17.37 18.33
C THR A 105 -9.63 16.10 18.29
N GLU A 106 -10.57 15.97 19.22
CA GLU A 106 -11.54 14.87 19.21
C GLU A 106 -12.41 14.88 17.92
N GLU A 107 -12.73 16.07 17.43
CA GLU A 107 -13.61 16.25 16.26
C GLU A 107 -12.90 15.88 14.95
N GLY A 108 -11.58 16.06 14.87
CA GLY A 108 -10.78 15.84 13.67
C GLY A 108 -9.50 16.66 13.67
N VAL A 109 -8.96 16.92 12.48
CA VAL A 109 -7.69 17.62 12.29
C VAL A 109 -7.87 18.91 11.53
N LYS A 110 -7.46 20.02 12.15
CA LYS A 110 -7.33 21.33 11.49
C LYS A 110 -5.91 21.47 10.93
N PHE A 111 -5.80 21.90 9.69
CA PHE A 111 -4.48 22.07 9.05
C PHE A 111 -4.49 23.17 8.00
N SER A 112 -3.30 23.55 7.53
CA SER A 112 -3.16 24.46 6.39
C SER A 112 -2.80 23.68 5.14
N SER A 113 -3.52 23.96 4.05
CA SER A 113 -3.25 23.36 2.74
C SER A 113 -1.80 23.62 2.32
N PRO A 114 -1.04 22.58 1.89
CA PRO A 114 0.34 22.75 1.43
C PRO A 114 0.43 23.47 0.07
N HIS A 115 -0.71 23.71 -0.60
CA HIS A 115 -0.75 24.32 -1.92
C HIS A 115 -0.93 25.83 -1.90
N ASP A 116 -1.80 26.31 -1.02
CA ASP A 116 -2.24 27.71 -0.99
C ASP A 116 -2.37 28.29 0.43
N GLY A 117 -2.10 27.48 1.46
CA GLY A 117 -2.19 27.88 2.86
C GLY A 117 -3.62 27.98 3.41
N ALA A 118 -4.64 27.63 2.63
CA ALA A 118 -6.04 27.66 3.08
C ALA A 118 -6.23 26.84 4.36
N LYS A 119 -7.07 27.33 5.28
CA LYS A 119 -7.41 26.60 6.51
C LYS A 119 -8.45 25.53 6.20
N LEU A 120 -8.10 24.29 6.46
CA LEU A 120 -8.91 23.12 6.17
C LEU A 120 -9.16 22.31 7.45
N PHE A 121 -10.21 21.50 7.40
CA PHE A 121 -10.57 20.58 8.46
C PHE A 121 -10.93 19.23 7.86
N LEU A 122 -10.38 18.16 8.42
CA LEU A 122 -10.67 16.77 8.04
C LEU A 122 -11.11 16.02 9.29
N SER A 123 -12.26 15.37 9.19
CA SER A 123 -12.84 14.51 10.24
C SER A 123 -13.14 13.12 9.69
N PRO A 124 -13.48 12.14 10.55
CA PRO A 124 -13.96 10.83 10.08
C PRO A 124 -15.09 10.94 9.07
N GLU A 125 -16.08 11.79 9.35
CA GLU A 125 -17.25 11.99 8.47
C GLU A 125 -16.84 12.58 7.13
N ILE A 126 -16.01 13.65 7.14
CA ILE A 126 -15.54 14.30 5.91
C ILE A 126 -14.71 13.32 5.08
N SER A 127 -13.84 12.52 5.71
CA SER A 127 -13.08 11.48 5.01
C SER A 127 -13.99 10.46 4.31
N MET A 128 -15.06 10.00 4.97
CA MET A 128 -16.03 9.08 4.35
C MET A 128 -16.77 9.74 3.19
N GLN A 129 -17.17 11.01 3.33
CA GLN A 129 -17.84 11.78 2.27
C GLN A 129 -16.92 11.96 1.05
N ILE A 130 -15.64 12.28 1.27
CA ILE A 130 -14.64 12.38 0.20
C ILE A 130 -14.51 11.03 -0.51
N GLN A 131 -14.29 9.94 0.22
CA GLN A 131 -14.13 8.61 -0.36
C GLN A 131 -15.41 8.12 -1.07
N LYS A 132 -16.59 8.57 -0.65
CA LYS A 132 -17.85 8.33 -1.39
C LYS A 132 -17.81 8.96 -2.78
N VAL A 133 -17.31 10.20 -2.90
CA VAL A 133 -17.17 10.89 -4.20
C VAL A 133 -16.08 10.22 -5.06
N LEU A 134 -14.97 9.81 -4.44
CA LEU A 134 -13.91 9.05 -5.13
C LEU A 134 -14.40 7.70 -5.67
N ASN A 135 -15.41 7.11 -5.05
CA ASN A 135 -16.09 5.89 -5.46
C ASN A 135 -15.15 4.68 -5.65
N SER A 136 -14.20 4.51 -4.73
CA SER A 136 -13.31 3.35 -4.71
C SER A 136 -14.02 2.08 -4.21
N ASP A 137 -13.51 0.89 -4.53
CA ASP A 137 -14.07 -0.39 -4.09
C ASP A 137 -13.85 -0.65 -2.60
N ILE A 138 -12.71 -0.20 -2.08
CA ILE A 138 -12.34 -0.31 -0.66
C ILE A 138 -12.01 1.08 -0.14
N VAL A 139 -12.62 1.46 0.98
CA VAL A 139 -12.37 2.71 1.70
C VAL A 139 -11.77 2.40 3.07
N MET A 140 -10.90 3.29 3.57
CA MET A 140 -10.27 3.15 4.87
C MET A 140 -10.90 4.09 5.89
N ILE A 141 -11.03 3.64 7.15
CA ILE A 141 -11.43 4.54 8.26
C ILE A 141 -10.42 5.65 8.45
N PHE A 142 -10.88 6.80 8.98
CA PHE A 142 -9.99 7.87 9.39
C PHE A 142 -9.36 7.52 10.75
N ASP A 143 -8.03 7.57 10.83
CA ASP A 143 -7.25 7.17 12.00
C ASP A 143 -6.13 8.16 12.30
N GLU A 144 -5.57 8.10 13.51
CA GLU A 144 -4.35 8.79 13.89
C GLU A 144 -3.16 7.82 13.84
N CYS A 145 -2.21 8.10 12.96
CA CYS A 145 -0.95 7.37 12.91
C CYS A 145 -0.04 7.84 14.06
N THR A 146 0.20 6.96 15.03
CA THR A 146 1.10 7.24 16.16
C THR A 146 2.52 7.44 15.64
N PRO A 147 3.24 8.53 15.98
CA PRO A 147 4.64 8.72 15.60
C PRO A 147 5.54 7.68 16.28
N TYR A 148 6.71 7.45 15.69
CA TYR A 148 7.76 6.65 16.32
C TYR A 148 9.00 7.54 16.60
N PRO A 149 9.63 7.43 17.78
CA PRO A 149 9.16 6.70 18.98
C PRO A 149 7.99 7.40 19.67
N ALA A 150 7.17 6.63 20.39
CA ALA A 150 6.12 7.14 21.27
C ALA A 150 6.14 6.38 22.59
N THR A 151 5.83 7.07 23.68
CA THR A 151 5.59 6.42 24.97
C THR A 151 4.30 5.60 24.91
N ARG A 152 4.14 4.65 25.87
CA ARG A 152 2.93 3.83 25.94
C ARG A 152 1.66 4.70 26.13
N ASP A 153 1.74 5.76 26.95
CA ASP A 153 0.60 6.64 27.20
C ASP A 153 0.22 7.46 25.95
N GLU A 154 1.21 7.94 25.19
CA GLU A 154 0.99 8.61 23.91
C GLU A 154 0.35 7.66 22.88
N ALA A 155 0.89 6.45 22.78
CA ALA A 155 0.35 5.42 21.87
C ALA A 155 -1.08 5.02 22.28
N ALA A 156 -1.36 4.87 23.57
CA ALA A 156 -2.69 4.56 24.08
C ALA A 156 -3.70 5.67 23.79
N LYS A 157 -3.30 6.92 24.00
CA LYS A 157 -4.16 8.07 23.70
C LYS A 157 -4.49 8.18 22.20
N SER A 158 -3.49 8.03 21.36
CA SER A 158 -3.63 8.04 19.90
C SER A 158 -4.52 6.89 19.42
N MET A 159 -4.24 5.67 19.87
CA MET A 159 -5.02 4.49 19.51
C MET A 159 -6.50 4.62 19.91
N ARG A 160 -6.79 5.10 21.13
CA ARG A 160 -8.17 5.27 21.59
C ARG A 160 -8.91 6.39 20.86
N LEU A 161 -8.21 7.44 20.42
CA LEU A 161 -8.78 8.43 19.51
C LEU A 161 -9.13 7.78 18.17
N SER A 162 -8.22 6.99 17.58
CA SER A 162 -8.47 6.23 16.35
C SER A 162 -9.68 5.29 16.50
N MET A 163 -9.89 4.67 17.65
CA MET A 163 -11.06 3.82 17.92
C MET A 163 -12.38 4.61 17.87
N ARG A 164 -12.43 5.80 18.50
CA ARG A 164 -13.63 6.66 18.43
C ARG A 164 -13.88 7.16 17.02
N TRP A 165 -12.82 7.49 16.28
CA TRP A 165 -12.90 7.87 14.87
C TRP A 165 -13.32 6.70 13.96
N ALA A 166 -12.91 5.47 14.30
CA ALA A 166 -13.35 4.26 13.61
C ALA A 166 -14.86 4.07 13.70
N GLN A 167 -15.45 4.25 14.91
CA GLN A 167 -16.89 4.20 15.10
C GLN A 167 -17.59 5.28 14.26
N ARG A 168 -17.13 6.52 14.32
CA ARG A 168 -17.69 7.63 13.55
C ARG A 168 -17.57 7.41 12.04
N SER A 169 -16.43 6.84 11.56
CA SER A 169 -16.27 6.47 10.16
C SER A 169 -17.30 5.41 9.74
N ARG A 170 -17.52 4.38 10.58
CA ARG A 170 -18.54 3.33 10.31
C ARG A 170 -19.94 3.94 10.25
N ASP A 171 -20.30 4.81 11.21
CA ASP A 171 -21.62 5.42 11.30
C ASP A 171 -21.89 6.29 10.06
N GLU A 172 -20.93 7.12 9.64
CA GLU A 172 -21.08 7.95 8.44
C GLU A 172 -21.10 7.10 7.16
N HIS A 173 -20.28 6.06 7.06
CA HIS A 173 -20.28 5.14 5.93
C HIS A 173 -21.67 4.48 5.76
N ASN A 174 -22.29 4.05 6.87
CA ASN A 174 -23.63 3.48 6.85
C ASN A 174 -24.69 4.51 6.44
N LYS A 175 -24.62 5.74 6.99
CA LYS A 175 -25.54 6.86 6.68
C LYS A 175 -25.45 7.27 5.20
N LEU A 176 -24.26 7.19 4.60
CA LEU A 176 -24.06 7.49 3.18
C LEU A 176 -24.55 6.38 2.26
N GLU A 177 -25.04 5.26 2.82
CA GLU A 177 -25.42 4.06 2.05
C GLU A 177 -24.33 3.67 1.04
N ASN A 178 -23.08 3.72 1.51
CA ASN A 178 -21.92 3.41 0.67
C ASN A 178 -21.81 1.90 0.47
N GLY A 179 -21.94 1.43 -0.76
CA GLY A 179 -21.82 0.01 -1.11
C GLY A 179 -20.38 -0.52 -1.15
N ASN A 180 -19.38 0.34 -0.94
CA ASN A 180 -17.96 0.00 -0.96
C ASN A 180 -17.57 -0.73 0.34
N ALA A 181 -16.54 -1.55 0.29
CA ALA A 181 -16.01 -2.19 1.50
C ALA A 181 -15.33 -1.17 2.41
N LEU A 182 -15.54 -1.25 3.72
CA LEU A 182 -14.86 -0.40 4.71
C LEU A 182 -13.89 -1.23 5.54
N PHE A 183 -12.61 -0.82 5.58
CA PHE A 183 -11.57 -1.48 6.36
C PHE A 183 -11.23 -0.69 7.62
N GLY A 184 -11.12 -1.42 8.75
CA GLY A 184 -10.59 -0.91 10.01
C GLY A 184 -9.07 -0.89 10.02
N ILE A 185 -8.47 -0.02 10.85
CA ILE A 185 -7.01 0.11 10.98
C ILE A 185 -6.61 -0.13 12.43
N VAL A 186 -5.87 -1.20 12.68
CA VAL A 186 -5.32 -1.54 14.00
C VAL A 186 -4.14 -0.61 14.29
N GLN A 187 -4.25 0.21 15.33
CA GLN A 187 -3.22 1.09 15.86
C GLN A 187 -2.76 0.60 17.24
N GLY A 188 -1.76 1.22 17.87
CA GLY A 188 -1.26 0.85 19.20
C GLY A 188 0.26 0.98 19.34
N GLY A 189 0.94 1.59 18.36
CA GLY A 189 2.39 1.75 18.33
C GLY A 189 3.10 0.39 18.42
N MET A 190 4.17 0.32 19.21
CA MET A 190 4.95 -0.90 19.43
C MET A 190 4.52 -1.66 20.70
N TYR A 191 3.26 -1.51 21.14
CA TYR A 191 2.71 -2.08 22.36
C TYR A 191 1.65 -3.13 22.06
N GLU A 192 1.93 -4.37 22.36
CA GLU A 192 1.11 -5.54 22.02
C GLU A 192 -0.28 -5.48 22.66
N ASP A 193 -0.35 -5.08 23.93
CA ASP A 193 -1.61 -4.94 24.67
C ASP A 193 -2.52 -3.84 24.06
N LEU A 194 -1.93 -2.75 23.57
CA LEU A 194 -2.69 -1.71 22.86
C LEU A 194 -3.18 -2.18 21.48
N ARG A 195 -2.39 -3.00 20.79
CA ARG A 195 -2.81 -3.64 19.54
C ARG A 195 -3.97 -4.60 19.78
N ASP A 196 -3.95 -5.36 20.87
CA ASP A 196 -5.06 -6.24 21.25
C ASP A 196 -6.33 -5.44 21.59
N GLU A 197 -6.21 -4.32 22.36
CA GLU A 197 -7.32 -3.42 22.65
C GLU A 197 -7.92 -2.85 21.35
N SER A 198 -7.08 -2.39 20.42
CA SER A 198 -7.49 -1.85 19.13
C SER A 198 -8.23 -2.90 18.29
N LEU A 199 -7.64 -4.10 18.14
CA LEU A 199 -8.22 -5.17 17.33
C LEU A 199 -9.58 -5.62 17.87
N ALA A 200 -9.71 -5.81 19.20
CA ALA A 200 -10.95 -6.19 19.84
C ALA A 200 -12.06 -5.15 19.62
N GLY A 201 -11.74 -3.87 19.77
CA GLY A 201 -12.70 -2.79 19.53
C GLY A 201 -13.12 -2.67 18.05
N LEU A 202 -12.18 -2.80 17.10
CA LEU A 202 -12.51 -2.82 15.69
C LEU A 202 -13.38 -4.01 15.30
N ASP A 203 -13.16 -5.18 15.89
CA ASP A 203 -13.99 -6.36 15.62
C ASP A 203 -15.43 -6.19 16.14
N GLN A 204 -15.62 -5.51 17.29
CA GLN A 204 -16.93 -5.15 17.81
C GLN A 204 -17.68 -4.14 16.91
N ILE A 205 -16.99 -3.13 16.37
CA ILE A 205 -17.57 -2.15 15.43
C ILE A 205 -17.99 -2.87 14.13
N GLY A 206 -17.17 -3.80 13.67
CA GLY A 206 -17.42 -4.61 12.48
C GLY A 206 -16.97 -3.92 11.18
N PHE A 207 -15.97 -4.48 10.54
CA PHE A 207 -15.42 -4.02 9.25
C PHE A 207 -15.30 -5.19 8.28
N ASP A 208 -15.28 -4.87 6.97
CA ASP A 208 -15.18 -5.87 5.91
C ASP A 208 -13.77 -6.47 5.82
N GLY A 209 -12.75 -5.70 6.19
CA GLY A 209 -11.35 -6.11 6.28
C GLY A 209 -10.63 -5.35 7.38
N MET A 210 -9.41 -5.79 7.69
CA MET A 210 -8.58 -5.19 8.74
C MET A 210 -7.19 -4.85 8.20
N ALA A 211 -6.73 -3.63 8.48
CA ALA A 211 -5.37 -3.19 8.20
C ALA A 211 -4.55 -3.06 9.48
N ILE A 212 -3.24 -3.22 9.37
CA ILE A 212 -2.26 -2.90 10.41
C ILE A 212 -1.60 -1.57 10.00
N GLY A 213 -1.86 -0.53 10.76
CA GLY A 213 -1.26 0.79 10.60
C GLY A 213 -0.14 1.05 11.61
N GLY A 214 0.57 2.18 11.44
CA GLY A 214 1.61 2.64 12.37
C GLY A 214 2.84 1.73 12.43
N LEU A 215 3.13 1.01 11.35
CA LEU A 215 4.38 0.30 11.08
C LEU A 215 5.07 0.93 9.87
N SER A 216 6.38 0.70 9.72
CA SER A 216 7.23 1.35 8.70
C SER A 216 7.26 2.90 8.84
N VAL A 217 7.21 3.37 10.08
CA VAL A 217 7.25 4.80 10.44
C VAL A 217 8.58 5.21 11.08
N GLY A 218 9.61 4.35 11.01
CA GLY A 218 10.97 4.58 11.52
C GLY A 218 11.42 3.62 12.61
N GLU A 219 10.61 2.65 12.99
CA GLU A 219 10.95 1.61 13.94
C GLU A 219 12.00 0.63 13.38
N PRO A 220 12.80 -0.04 14.26
CA PRO A 220 13.65 -1.17 13.87
C PRO A 220 12.82 -2.31 13.27
N LYS A 221 13.44 -3.08 12.36
CA LYS A 221 12.77 -4.23 11.73
C LYS A 221 12.33 -5.30 12.73
N GLU A 222 13.06 -5.44 13.83
CA GLU A 222 12.76 -6.35 14.91
C GLU A 222 11.44 -6.00 15.62
N ASP A 223 11.17 -4.71 15.81
CA ASP A 223 9.91 -4.24 16.39
C ASP A 223 8.74 -4.46 15.42
N MET A 224 8.91 -4.16 14.13
CA MET A 224 7.90 -4.50 13.12
C MET A 224 7.62 -6.00 13.10
N ALA A 225 8.66 -6.83 13.14
CA ALA A 225 8.53 -8.29 13.17
C ALA A 225 7.72 -8.76 14.39
N ARG A 226 8.08 -8.29 15.58
CA ARG A 226 7.42 -8.63 16.84
C ARG A 226 5.93 -8.26 16.83
N ILE A 227 5.60 -7.07 16.35
CA ILE A 227 4.20 -6.63 16.25
C ILE A 227 3.43 -7.45 15.21
N LEU A 228 4.01 -7.79 14.06
CA LEU A 228 3.37 -8.66 13.08
C LEU A 228 3.15 -10.07 13.62
N ASP A 229 4.14 -10.66 14.31
CA ASP A 229 4.03 -11.97 14.96
C ASP A 229 2.93 -11.99 16.02
N HIS A 230 2.69 -10.85 16.70
CA HIS A 230 1.64 -10.72 17.69
C HIS A 230 0.26 -10.50 17.07
N VAL A 231 0.12 -9.55 16.13
CA VAL A 231 -1.19 -9.08 15.63
C VAL A 231 -1.77 -10.01 14.57
N ALA A 232 -0.97 -10.41 13.56
CA ALA A 232 -1.50 -11.12 12.41
C ALA A 232 -2.26 -12.43 12.75
N PRO A 233 -1.79 -13.30 13.68
CA PRO A 233 -2.52 -14.50 14.04
C PRO A 233 -3.86 -14.23 14.74
N ARG A 234 -4.02 -13.05 15.36
CA ARG A 234 -5.22 -12.63 16.10
C ARG A 234 -6.27 -11.98 15.23
N MET A 235 -5.90 -11.55 14.02
CA MET A 235 -6.84 -10.95 13.06
C MET A 235 -7.83 -12.00 12.55
N PRO A 236 -9.10 -11.63 12.31
CA PRO A 236 -10.13 -12.55 11.85
C PRO A 236 -9.69 -13.35 10.60
N ALA A 237 -9.87 -14.68 10.64
CA ALA A 237 -9.43 -15.55 9.56
C ALA A 237 -10.27 -15.39 8.28
N HIS A 238 -11.53 -14.99 8.42
CA HIS A 238 -12.49 -14.82 7.32
C HIS A 238 -12.46 -13.43 6.67
N LYS A 239 -11.55 -12.54 7.10
CA LYS A 239 -11.38 -11.19 6.56
C LYS A 239 -10.01 -11.03 5.91
N PRO A 240 -9.86 -10.18 4.86
CA PRO A 240 -8.56 -9.84 4.31
C PRO A 240 -7.76 -8.99 5.31
N ARG A 241 -6.44 -9.17 5.28
CA ARG A 241 -5.47 -8.54 6.18
C ARG A 241 -4.52 -7.66 5.36
N TYR A 242 -4.48 -6.39 5.65
CA TYR A 242 -3.71 -5.41 4.90
C TYR A 242 -2.60 -4.80 5.77
N LEU A 243 -1.35 -4.87 5.33
CA LEU A 243 -0.21 -4.19 5.96
C LEU A 243 0.11 -2.92 5.18
N MET A 244 -0.14 -1.76 5.81
CA MET A 244 -0.06 -0.46 5.15
C MET A 244 1.38 0.05 5.02
N GLY A 245 1.73 0.57 3.84
CA GLY A 245 2.98 1.29 3.60
C GLY A 245 4.26 0.46 3.57
N VAL A 246 4.16 -0.87 3.51
CA VAL A 246 5.29 -1.81 3.53
C VAL A 246 5.41 -2.54 2.19
N GLY A 247 6.58 -2.73 1.61
CA GLY A 247 7.93 -2.40 1.97
C GLY A 247 8.91 -2.85 0.88
N THR A 248 10.11 -3.32 1.24
CA THR A 248 11.05 -3.96 0.31
C THR A 248 10.53 -5.32 -0.15
N PRO A 249 11.10 -5.91 -1.24
CA PRO A 249 10.76 -7.28 -1.63
C PRO A 249 10.86 -8.29 -0.50
N GLU A 250 11.88 -8.17 0.34
CA GLU A 250 12.11 -9.02 1.51
C GLU A 250 11.03 -8.83 2.59
N ASP A 251 10.60 -7.58 2.83
CA ASP A 251 9.54 -7.27 3.79
C ASP A 251 8.19 -7.87 3.35
N LEU A 252 7.90 -7.89 2.04
CA LEU A 252 6.70 -8.52 1.50
C LEU A 252 6.69 -10.02 1.75
N VAL A 253 7.79 -10.72 1.44
CA VAL A 253 7.94 -12.16 1.71
C VAL A 253 7.79 -12.45 3.21
N PHE A 254 8.46 -11.66 4.04
CA PHE A 254 8.39 -11.75 5.48
C PHE A 254 6.96 -11.63 6.03
N ALA A 255 6.19 -10.66 5.54
CA ALA A 255 4.83 -10.41 6.01
C ALA A 255 3.81 -11.42 5.45
N VAL A 256 3.95 -11.86 4.18
CA VAL A 256 3.12 -12.93 3.60
C VAL A 256 3.25 -14.21 4.41
N LYS A 257 4.46 -14.60 4.82
CA LYS A 257 4.69 -15.77 5.68
C LYS A 257 3.98 -15.66 7.03
N ARG A 258 3.57 -14.46 7.45
CA ARG A 258 2.81 -14.17 8.70
C ARG A 258 1.32 -14.01 8.48
N GLY A 259 0.84 -14.24 7.26
CA GLY A 259 -0.58 -14.24 6.94
C GLY A 259 -1.15 -12.88 6.54
N ILE A 260 -0.34 -11.98 5.99
CA ILE A 260 -0.79 -10.73 5.40
C ILE A 260 -1.19 -10.97 3.93
N ASP A 261 -2.31 -10.39 3.51
CA ASP A 261 -2.94 -10.61 2.21
C ASP A 261 -2.70 -9.45 1.23
N MET A 262 -2.59 -8.20 1.74
CA MET A 262 -2.58 -7.00 0.91
C MET A 262 -1.46 -6.05 1.34
N PHE A 263 -0.85 -5.36 0.37
CA PHE A 263 0.26 -4.44 0.58
C PHE A 263 0.18 -3.25 -0.35
N ASP A 264 0.67 -2.11 0.10
CA ASP A 264 1.03 -0.96 -0.72
C ASP A 264 2.38 -0.40 -0.28
N CYS A 265 3.08 0.25 -1.17
CA CYS A 265 4.24 1.06 -0.82
C CYS A 265 4.60 1.99 -1.99
N VAL A 266 5.01 3.22 -1.68
CA VAL A 266 5.55 4.15 -2.70
C VAL A 266 6.96 3.79 -3.14
N MET A 267 7.63 2.90 -2.41
CA MET A 267 9.04 2.56 -2.60
C MET A 267 9.38 2.09 -4.03
N PRO A 268 8.66 1.13 -4.64
CA PRO A 268 9.04 0.66 -5.97
C PRO A 268 9.02 1.78 -7.02
N THR A 269 8.01 2.66 -6.99
CA THR A 269 7.92 3.79 -7.94
C THR A 269 8.87 4.93 -7.59
N ARG A 270 9.02 5.26 -6.30
CA ARG A 270 9.94 6.31 -5.84
C ARG A 270 11.38 5.93 -6.11
N ASN A 271 11.79 4.72 -5.76
CA ASN A 271 13.14 4.21 -5.97
C ASN A 271 13.48 4.11 -7.46
N ALA A 272 12.56 3.65 -8.31
CA ALA A 272 12.73 3.58 -9.75
C ALA A 272 13.10 4.94 -10.35
N ARG A 273 12.36 5.99 -10.02
CA ARG A 273 12.64 7.36 -10.49
C ARG A 273 13.96 7.92 -9.94
N ASN A 274 14.45 7.38 -8.84
CA ASN A 274 15.76 7.73 -8.26
C ASN A 274 16.87 6.75 -8.69
N GLY A 275 16.62 5.90 -9.69
CA GLY A 275 17.60 5.00 -10.25
C GLY A 275 17.99 3.83 -9.35
N HIS A 276 17.13 3.47 -8.40
CA HIS A 276 17.27 2.31 -7.53
C HIS A 276 16.24 1.25 -7.93
N LEU A 277 16.73 0.10 -8.42
CA LEU A 277 15.93 -0.91 -9.06
C LEU A 277 16.09 -2.25 -8.33
N PHE A 278 14.97 -2.95 -8.15
CA PHE A 278 14.94 -4.25 -7.50
C PHE A 278 14.99 -5.34 -8.57
N THR A 279 15.93 -6.28 -8.47
CA THR A 279 16.03 -7.43 -9.39
C THR A 279 16.00 -8.73 -8.62
N ARG A 280 15.85 -9.85 -9.31
CA ARG A 280 15.98 -11.19 -8.69
C ARG A 280 17.31 -11.36 -7.95
N PHE A 281 18.37 -10.75 -8.44
CA PHE A 281 19.73 -10.92 -7.96
C PHE A 281 20.25 -9.71 -7.17
N GLY A 282 19.40 -9.04 -6.42
CA GLY A 282 19.77 -7.89 -5.59
C GLY A 282 19.39 -6.54 -6.21
N ASP A 283 19.91 -5.47 -5.63
CA ASP A 283 19.55 -4.12 -6.01
C ASP A 283 20.53 -3.54 -7.03
N VAL A 284 19.97 -2.90 -8.06
CA VAL A 284 20.74 -2.19 -9.10
C VAL A 284 20.58 -0.69 -8.91
N LYS A 285 21.70 0.01 -8.66
CA LYS A 285 21.75 1.48 -8.67
C LYS A 285 22.22 1.93 -10.05
N ILE A 286 21.28 2.17 -10.96
CA ILE A 286 21.56 2.38 -12.39
C ILE A 286 22.46 3.59 -12.67
N LYS A 287 22.59 4.52 -11.72
CA LYS A 287 23.50 5.68 -11.79
C LYS A 287 24.98 5.30 -11.75
N ASN A 288 25.34 4.09 -11.31
CA ASN A 288 26.73 3.65 -11.13
C ASN A 288 27.44 3.54 -12.48
N ALA A 289 28.70 4.01 -12.54
CA ALA A 289 29.51 4.07 -13.76
C ALA A 289 29.72 2.69 -14.43
N ARG A 290 29.66 1.60 -13.65
CA ARG A 290 29.80 0.23 -14.18
C ARG A 290 28.75 -0.11 -15.24
N TYR A 291 27.59 0.58 -15.24
CA TYR A 291 26.52 0.34 -16.21
C TYR A 291 26.62 1.16 -17.49
N LYS A 292 27.61 2.07 -17.60
CA LYS A 292 27.76 2.96 -18.76
C LYS A 292 27.92 2.20 -20.09
N THR A 293 28.56 1.05 -20.05
CA THR A 293 28.82 0.20 -21.24
C THR A 293 28.21 -1.20 -21.11
N ASP A 294 27.34 -1.42 -20.12
CA ASP A 294 26.71 -2.72 -19.88
C ASP A 294 25.54 -2.92 -20.84
N THR A 295 25.72 -3.79 -21.82
CA THR A 295 24.71 -4.11 -22.86
C THR A 295 23.72 -5.18 -22.45
N GLY A 296 23.81 -5.72 -21.23
CA GLY A 296 22.86 -6.68 -20.71
C GLY A 296 21.53 -6.06 -20.28
N PRO A 297 20.47 -6.87 -20.14
CA PRO A 297 19.19 -6.43 -19.58
C PRO A 297 19.34 -6.06 -18.10
N LEU A 298 18.37 -5.28 -17.58
CA LEU A 298 18.38 -4.91 -16.16
C LEU A 298 18.37 -6.14 -15.25
N ASP A 299 17.48 -7.09 -15.53
CA ASP A 299 17.42 -8.41 -14.89
C ASP A 299 17.22 -9.47 -15.98
N PRO A 300 18.19 -10.42 -16.12
CA PRO A 300 18.13 -11.43 -17.18
C PRO A 300 16.99 -12.45 -16.99
N SER A 301 16.44 -12.56 -15.78
CA SER A 301 15.30 -13.46 -15.50
C SER A 301 13.93 -12.76 -15.65
N CYS A 302 13.91 -11.45 -15.88
CA CYS A 302 12.69 -10.65 -15.91
C CYS A 302 12.13 -10.52 -17.33
N SER A 303 10.83 -10.75 -17.47
CA SER A 303 10.10 -10.66 -18.74
C SER A 303 9.41 -9.32 -18.99
N CYS A 304 9.61 -8.28 -18.16
CA CYS A 304 8.96 -6.99 -18.37
C CYS A 304 9.46 -6.30 -19.64
N TYR A 305 8.67 -5.34 -20.14
CA TYR A 305 9.01 -4.54 -21.31
C TYR A 305 10.43 -3.95 -21.23
N THR A 306 10.79 -3.37 -20.08
CA THR A 306 12.12 -2.77 -19.87
C THR A 306 13.26 -3.77 -20.07
N CYS A 307 13.14 -4.98 -19.50
CA CYS A 307 14.20 -6.00 -19.57
C CYS A 307 14.29 -6.67 -20.94
N ARG A 308 13.17 -6.77 -21.67
CA ARG A 308 13.18 -7.36 -23.02
C ARG A 308 13.78 -6.44 -24.07
N GLU A 309 13.53 -5.13 -23.96
CA GLU A 309 13.79 -4.18 -25.04
C GLU A 309 15.01 -3.28 -24.79
N PHE A 310 15.46 -3.13 -23.53
CA PHE A 310 16.47 -2.12 -23.19
C PHE A 310 17.62 -2.69 -22.38
N THR A 311 18.79 -2.07 -22.57
CA THR A 311 20.02 -2.44 -21.86
C THR A 311 20.24 -1.56 -20.62
N ARG A 312 21.08 -2.03 -19.68
CA ARG A 312 21.49 -1.22 -18.52
C ARG A 312 22.23 0.05 -18.94
N SER A 313 23.04 0.01 -20.02
CA SER A 313 23.73 1.19 -20.54
C SER A 313 22.75 2.25 -21.03
N TYR A 314 21.65 1.86 -21.70
CA TYR A 314 20.62 2.80 -22.15
C TYR A 314 19.86 3.39 -20.96
N LEU A 315 19.46 2.58 -19.97
CA LEU A 315 18.80 3.04 -18.75
C LEU A 315 19.73 3.98 -17.95
N HIS A 316 21.03 3.67 -17.86
CA HIS A 316 22.02 4.55 -17.25
C HIS A 316 22.10 5.89 -17.97
N HIS A 317 22.15 5.88 -19.31
CA HIS A 317 22.15 7.10 -20.14
C HIS A 317 20.91 7.95 -19.89
N LEU A 318 19.71 7.37 -19.95
CA LEU A 318 18.45 8.08 -19.70
C LEU A 318 18.41 8.69 -18.29
N PHE A 319 18.81 7.93 -17.29
CA PHE A 319 18.85 8.41 -15.90
C PHE A 319 19.81 9.57 -15.72
N ARG A 320 21.02 9.49 -16.30
CA ARG A 320 22.04 10.53 -16.20
C ARG A 320 21.64 11.84 -16.88
N ASN A 321 20.79 11.79 -17.89
CA ASN A 321 20.30 12.96 -18.62
C ASN A 321 18.92 13.45 -18.12
N GLY A 322 18.34 12.79 -17.08
CA GLY A 322 17.06 13.19 -16.54
C GLY A 322 15.87 12.95 -17.46
N GLU A 323 16.03 12.02 -18.44
CA GLU A 323 14.97 11.71 -19.41
C GLU A 323 13.77 11.04 -18.75
N ILE A 324 12.56 11.52 -19.08
CA ILE A 324 11.31 11.00 -18.53
C ILE A 324 11.16 9.50 -18.80
N LEU A 325 11.54 9.06 -20.01
CA LEU A 325 11.49 7.66 -20.40
C LEU A 325 12.28 6.76 -19.44
N GLY A 326 13.41 7.23 -18.91
CA GLY A 326 14.18 6.48 -17.90
C GLY A 326 13.37 6.20 -16.63
N GLY A 327 12.63 7.20 -16.15
CA GLY A 327 11.73 7.04 -15.01
C GLY A 327 10.57 6.07 -15.30
N MET A 328 10.02 6.10 -16.50
CA MET A 328 8.94 5.18 -16.93
C MET A 328 9.44 3.74 -17.00
N LEU A 329 10.52 3.47 -17.73
CA LEU A 329 11.08 2.13 -17.90
C LEU A 329 11.50 1.50 -16.58
N ASN A 330 12.16 2.28 -15.72
CA ASN A 330 12.55 1.84 -14.38
C ASN A 330 11.34 1.51 -13.51
N THR A 331 10.23 2.28 -13.60
CA THR A 331 9.02 2.04 -12.82
C THR A 331 8.28 0.81 -13.31
N ILE A 332 8.17 0.61 -14.63
CA ILE A 332 7.62 -0.62 -15.24
C ILE A 332 8.34 -1.84 -14.67
N HIS A 333 9.67 -1.82 -14.65
CA HIS A 333 10.46 -2.94 -14.13
C HIS A 333 10.20 -3.19 -12.63
N ASN A 334 10.32 -2.16 -11.78
CA ASN A 334 10.15 -2.35 -10.34
C ASN A 334 8.75 -2.84 -9.98
N LEU A 335 7.71 -2.29 -10.58
CA LEU A 335 6.34 -2.72 -10.32
C LEU A 335 6.07 -4.12 -10.88
N HIS A 336 6.57 -4.45 -12.07
CA HIS A 336 6.48 -5.81 -12.60
C HIS A 336 7.14 -6.81 -11.66
N PHE A 337 8.33 -6.51 -11.14
CA PHE A 337 9.03 -7.37 -10.18
C PHE A 337 8.19 -7.63 -8.93
N TYR A 338 7.53 -6.60 -8.39
CA TYR A 338 6.62 -6.74 -7.24
C TYR A 338 5.40 -7.64 -7.56
N GLN A 339 4.81 -7.49 -8.77
CA GLN A 339 3.70 -8.36 -9.18
C GLN A 339 4.14 -9.81 -9.37
N VAL A 340 5.35 -10.03 -9.91
CA VAL A 340 5.95 -11.37 -10.08
C VAL A 340 6.16 -12.03 -8.72
N ILE A 341 6.75 -11.33 -7.74
CA ILE A 341 6.94 -11.88 -6.38
C ILE A 341 5.61 -12.31 -5.78
N MET A 342 4.55 -11.49 -5.91
CA MET A 342 3.22 -11.86 -5.42
C MET A 342 2.66 -13.09 -6.14
N ALA A 343 2.83 -13.20 -7.44
CA ALA A 343 2.37 -14.35 -8.22
C ALA A 343 3.12 -15.64 -7.83
N GLU A 344 4.44 -15.55 -7.65
CA GLU A 344 5.27 -16.67 -7.22
C GLU A 344 4.90 -17.13 -5.80
N MET A 345 4.67 -16.20 -4.86
CA MET A 345 4.23 -16.54 -3.50
C MET A 345 2.86 -17.23 -3.52
N ARG A 346 1.91 -16.75 -4.34
CA ARG A 346 0.62 -17.44 -4.50
C ARG A 346 0.79 -18.87 -4.98
N ALA A 347 1.60 -19.09 -6.02
CA ALA A 347 1.89 -20.43 -6.55
C ALA A 347 2.62 -21.32 -5.53
N ALA A 348 3.53 -20.74 -4.74
CA ALA A 348 4.24 -21.46 -3.68
C ALA A 348 3.29 -21.89 -2.56
N ILE A 349 2.35 -21.02 -2.12
CA ILE A 349 1.31 -21.37 -1.14
C ILE A 349 0.38 -22.46 -1.72
N ASP A 350 -0.05 -22.32 -2.97
CA ASP A 350 -0.91 -23.31 -3.64
C ASP A 350 -0.25 -24.71 -3.71
N SER A 351 1.08 -24.77 -3.79
CA SER A 351 1.85 -26.02 -3.80
C SER A 351 2.35 -26.48 -2.43
N GLY A 352 2.18 -25.70 -1.35
CA GLY A 352 2.70 -26.00 -0.01
C GLY A 352 4.23 -25.89 0.07
N LYS A 353 4.85 -24.98 -0.68
CA LYS A 353 6.30 -24.83 -0.84
C LYS A 353 6.81 -23.41 -0.55
N LEU A 354 6.07 -22.62 0.21
CA LEU A 354 6.43 -21.22 0.46
C LEU A 354 7.77 -21.10 1.18
N ASP A 355 8.08 -21.98 2.13
CA ASP A 355 9.37 -21.94 2.85
C ASP A 355 10.54 -22.26 1.91
N GLU A 356 10.40 -23.26 1.04
CA GLU A 356 11.40 -23.62 0.03
C GLU A 356 11.62 -22.47 -0.96
N TRP A 357 10.54 -21.90 -1.48
CA TRP A 357 10.56 -20.76 -2.39
C TRP A 357 11.22 -19.54 -1.73
N SER A 358 10.83 -19.21 -0.50
CA SER A 358 11.36 -18.04 0.22
C SER A 358 12.87 -18.17 0.50
N ALA A 359 13.33 -19.38 0.83
CA ALA A 359 14.76 -19.65 0.99
C ALA A 359 15.55 -19.49 -0.32
N SER A 360 14.98 -19.93 -1.44
CA SER A 360 15.59 -19.72 -2.76
C SER A 360 15.62 -18.24 -3.13
N PHE A 361 14.50 -17.53 -2.94
CA PHE A 361 14.41 -16.08 -3.16
C PHE A 361 15.47 -15.32 -2.38
N ALA A 362 15.65 -15.63 -1.09
CA ALA A 362 16.66 -14.97 -0.26
C ALA A 362 18.10 -15.24 -0.75
N ARG A 363 18.41 -16.47 -1.17
CA ARG A 363 19.71 -16.79 -1.78
C ARG A 363 19.95 -16.00 -3.06
N ASP A 364 18.98 -15.98 -3.96
CA ASP A 364 19.08 -15.25 -5.23
C ASP A 364 19.31 -13.76 -4.98
N ARG A 365 18.54 -13.15 -4.06
CA ARG A 365 18.67 -11.73 -3.71
C ARG A 365 20.04 -11.38 -3.09
N SER A 366 20.66 -12.30 -2.36
CA SER A 366 21.98 -12.08 -1.77
C SER A 366 23.15 -12.32 -2.75
N ALA A 367 22.92 -13.02 -3.87
CA ALA A 367 23.97 -13.34 -4.83
C ALA A 367 24.52 -12.13 -5.62
N GLY A 368 23.78 -11.02 -5.66
CA GLY A 368 24.15 -9.79 -6.37
C GLY A 368 24.74 -8.67 -5.51
N GLN A 369 25.01 -8.94 -4.24
CA GLN A 369 25.58 -7.96 -3.29
C GLN A 369 27.11 -7.92 -3.34
#